data_affab0601c107eef469ccf8dacc74f15
#
_entry.id   affab0601c107eef469ccf8dacc74f15
#
_cell.length_a   1.000
_cell.length_b   1.000
_cell.length_c   1.000
_cell.angle_alpha   90.00
_cell.angle_beta   90.00
_cell.angle_gamma   90.00
#
_symmetry.space_group_name_H-M   'P 1'
#
loop_
_entity.id
_entity.type
_entity.pdbx_description
1 polymer ?
#
loop_
_entity_poly.entity_id
_entity_poly.type
_entity_poly.pdbx_seq_one_letter_code
_entity_poly.pdbx_strand_id
1 'polypeptide(L)'
;MSLTDMIASACAATPDFASGHVWLAGAGPGHPRYLTLEVADALAKCDCVVYDALVSAEVLALAGTAELHFAGKRGGKPSATQESITAMLIELARAGRRVVRLKGGDPFVFGRGGEEAAALAKAGIPFRILPGLTSSLAALASAHIPVTMRGISRSITLATGHAAGTPDDLDWRALARVGEPIIVYMGLKMIGEISRLLMEGGLSPETPTAVLMSATTPDERLLVAALATVEAEVQRQDFAAPALIVIGDIVSMRDVLHAGDGP
;
A
#
# COMPACT_ATOMS: atom_id res chain seq x y z
N MET A 1 -3.20 -32.23 -7.99
CA MET A 1 -2.35 -31.08 -8.38
C MET A 1 -2.05 -30.31 -7.11
N SER A 2 -0.78 -30.15 -6.75
CA SER A 2 -0.39 -29.36 -5.57
C SER A 2 -0.61 -27.87 -5.82
N LEU A 3 -0.61 -27.04 -4.76
CA LEU A 3 -0.66 -25.57 -4.91
C LEU A 3 0.49 -25.06 -5.79
N THR A 4 1.68 -25.62 -5.61
CA THR A 4 2.87 -25.31 -6.43
C THR A 4 2.63 -25.61 -7.92
N ASP A 5 2.03 -26.77 -8.23
CA ASP A 5 1.71 -27.12 -9.63
C ASP A 5 0.66 -26.17 -10.22
N MET A 6 -0.31 -25.74 -9.42
CA MET A 6 -1.33 -24.77 -9.86
C MET A 6 -0.69 -23.40 -10.17
N ILE A 7 0.17 -22.91 -9.30
CA ILE A 7 0.89 -21.63 -9.50
C ILE A 7 1.76 -21.74 -10.77
N ALA A 8 2.56 -22.78 -10.88
CA ALA A 8 3.42 -23.01 -12.04
C ALA A 8 2.60 -23.08 -13.35
N SER A 9 1.45 -23.76 -13.34
CA SER A 9 0.57 -23.85 -14.50
C SER A 9 -0.07 -22.48 -14.84
N ALA A 10 -0.51 -21.74 -13.85
CA ALA A 10 -1.10 -20.40 -14.05
C ALA A 10 -0.06 -19.38 -14.57
N CYS A 11 1.21 -19.55 -14.20
CA CYS A 11 2.31 -18.70 -14.60
C CYS A 11 3.10 -19.20 -15.82
N ALA A 12 2.71 -20.32 -16.43
CA ALA A 12 3.45 -20.94 -17.55
C ALA A 12 3.58 -20.03 -18.80
N ALA A 13 2.63 -19.07 -18.98
CA ALA A 13 2.64 -18.13 -20.09
C ALA A 13 3.32 -16.79 -19.74
N THR A 14 3.85 -16.62 -18.52
CA THR A 14 4.55 -15.40 -18.15
C THR A 14 5.94 -15.36 -18.79
N PRO A 15 6.49 -14.18 -19.14
CA PRO A 15 7.86 -14.07 -19.59
C PRO A 15 8.85 -14.64 -18.59
N ASP A 16 9.94 -15.22 -19.10
CA ASP A 16 11.01 -15.75 -18.26
C ASP A 16 11.62 -14.67 -17.37
N PHE A 17 11.84 -15.02 -16.11
CA PHE A 17 12.64 -14.20 -15.20
C PHE A 17 14.12 -14.45 -15.46
N ALA A 18 14.64 -13.80 -16.48
CA ALA A 18 16.02 -13.99 -16.93
C ALA A 18 17.04 -13.31 -16.01
N SER A 19 18.29 -13.79 -16.04
CA SER A 19 19.43 -13.17 -15.35
C SER A 19 19.60 -11.71 -15.78
N GLY A 20 19.88 -10.82 -14.83
CA GLY A 20 20.04 -9.39 -15.06
C GLY A 20 18.73 -8.61 -15.13
N HIS A 21 17.58 -9.25 -14.87
CA HIS A 21 16.28 -8.58 -14.83
C HIS A 21 15.92 -8.13 -13.41
N VAL A 22 15.21 -7.01 -13.32
CA VAL A 22 14.59 -6.50 -12.07
C VAL A 22 13.09 -6.54 -12.21
N TRP A 23 12.40 -7.25 -11.30
CA TRP A 23 10.95 -7.23 -11.23
C TRP A 23 10.49 -6.41 -10.02
N LEU A 24 9.79 -5.29 -10.28
CA LEU A 24 9.18 -4.44 -9.26
C LEU A 24 7.84 -5.05 -8.87
N ALA A 25 7.77 -5.67 -7.71
CA ALA A 25 6.66 -6.52 -7.31
C ALA A 25 5.93 -5.98 -6.08
N GLY A 26 4.60 -6.07 -6.09
CA GLY A 26 3.75 -5.71 -4.95
C GLY A 26 3.59 -6.87 -3.97
N ALA A 27 4.01 -6.64 -2.71
CA ALA A 27 3.86 -7.61 -1.63
C ALA A 27 2.44 -7.73 -1.08
N GLY A 28 1.49 -6.93 -1.59
CA GLY A 28 0.18 -6.82 -0.98
C GLY A 28 0.22 -6.11 0.39
N PRO A 29 -0.89 -6.16 1.15
CA PRO A 29 -1.05 -5.37 2.38
C PRO A 29 -0.42 -6.00 3.64
N GLY A 30 0.19 -7.17 3.55
CA GLY A 30 0.86 -7.81 4.69
C GLY A 30 0.88 -9.33 4.63
N HIS A 31 -0.27 -10.01 4.72
CA HIS A 31 -0.31 -11.47 4.75
C HIS A 31 -0.07 -12.10 3.36
N PRO A 32 0.68 -13.23 3.25
CA PRO A 32 0.98 -13.89 1.96
C PRO A 32 -0.24 -14.28 1.11
N ARG A 33 -1.40 -14.53 1.72
CA ARG A 33 -2.65 -14.83 1.01
C ARG A 33 -3.11 -13.73 0.03
N TYR A 34 -2.56 -12.52 0.15
CA TYR A 34 -2.87 -11.39 -0.72
C TYR A 34 -1.86 -11.17 -1.83
N LEU A 35 -0.87 -12.06 -1.95
CA LEU A 35 0.04 -12.03 -3.10
C LEU A 35 -0.68 -12.43 -4.39
N THR A 36 -0.29 -11.80 -5.48
CA THR A 36 -0.64 -12.37 -6.78
C THR A 36 0.18 -13.63 -7.03
N LEU A 37 -0.36 -14.57 -7.81
CA LEU A 37 0.34 -15.81 -8.16
C LEU A 37 1.68 -15.52 -8.85
N GLU A 38 1.73 -14.48 -9.69
CA GLU A 38 2.94 -14.09 -10.40
C GLU A 38 4.04 -13.56 -9.46
N VAL A 39 3.67 -12.82 -8.40
CA VAL A 39 4.63 -12.38 -7.38
C VAL A 39 5.14 -13.57 -6.57
N ALA A 40 4.29 -14.52 -6.21
CA ALA A 40 4.71 -15.74 -5.53
C ALA A 40 5.68 -16.58 -6.37
N ASP A 41 5.40 -16.73 -7.67
CA ASP A 41 6.28 -17.41 -8.63
C ASP A 41 7.62 -16.67 -8.78
N ALA A 42 7.60 -15.34 -8.85
CA ALA A 42 8.82 -14.53 -8.93
C ALA A 42 9.71 -14.68 -7.70
N LEU A 43 9.10 -14.68 -6.50
CA LEU A 43 9.83 -14.91 -5.25
C LEU A 43 10.49 -16.29 -5.20
N ALA A 44 9.81 -17.32 -5.68
CA ALA A 44 10.37 -18.68 -5.72
C ALA A 44 11.53 -18.84 -6.72
N LYS A 45 11.67 -17.93 -7.69
CA LYS A 45 12.67 -18.00 -8.78
C LYS A 45 13.81 -16.99 -8.66
N CYS A 46 13.68 -15.98 -7.80
CA CYS A 46 14.68 -14.91 -7.70
C CYS A 46 15.97 -15.37 -7.03
N ASP A 47 17.07 -14.65 -7.34
CA ASP A 47 18.36 -14.83 -6.67
C ASP A 47 18.51 -13.90 -5.47
N CYS A 48 17.82 -12.74 -5.50
CA CYS A 48 17.81 -11.80 -4.39
C CYS A 48 16.52 -10.96 -4.35
N VAL A 49 16.17 -10.50 -3.15
CA VAL A 49 15.03 -9.63 -2.86
C VAL A 49 15.51 -8.34 -2.21
N VAL A 50 15.20 -7.21 -2.82
CA VAL A 50 15.39 -5.88 -2.21
C VAL A 50 14.03 -5.41 -1.69
N TYR A 51 13.88 -5.23 -0.37
CA TYR A 51 12.57 -5.02 0.26
C TYR A 51 12.56 -3.87 1.26
N ASP A 52 11.38 -3.30 1.53
CA ASP A 52 11.16 -2.23 2.51
C ASP A 52 10.56 -2.74 3.83
N ALA A 53 10.35 -1.81 4.78
CA ALA A 53 9.90 -2.12 6.13
C ALA A 53 8.43 -2.59 6.22
N LEU A 54 7.63 -2.47 5.16
CA LEU A 54 6.22 -2.86 5.14
C LEU A 54 6.01 -4.30 4.65
N VAL A 55 7.07 -4.97 4.20
CA VAL A 55 7.00 -6.37 3.76
C VAL A 55 7.11 -7.28 4.97
N SER A 56 6.16 -8.18 5.15
CA SER A 56 6.13 -9.11 6.28
C SER A 56 7.17 -10.22 6.16
N ALA A 57 7.56 -10.79 7.30
CA ALA A 57 8.51 -11.91 7.35
C ALA A 57 7.96 -13.15 6.64
N GLU A 58 6.65 -13.38 6.72
CA GLU A 58 5.97 -14.50 6.08
C GLU A 58 6.01 -14.39 4.55
N VAL A 59 5.93 -13.18 3.99
CA VAL A 59 6.09 -12.95 2.55
C VAL A 59 7.54 -13.17 2.14
N LEU A 60 8.51 -12.67 2.92
CA LEU A 60 9.94 -12.87 2.64
C LEU A 60 10.35 -14.35 2.69
N ALA A 61 9.73 -15.14 3.53
CA ALA A 61 10.00 -16.58 3.63
C ALA A 61 9.70 -17.34 2.32
N LEU A 62 8.83 -16.82 1.45
CA LEU A 62 8.53 -17.41 0.15
C LEU A 62 9.71 -17.31 -0.84
N ALA A 63 10.68 -16.45 -0.59
CA ALA A 63 11.89 -16.32 -1.40
C ALA A 63 12.92 -17.43 -1.13
N GLY A 64 12.65 -18.33 -0.18
CA GLY A 64 13.50 -19.50 0.11
C GLY A 64 14.93 -19.13 0.48
N THR A 65 15.89 -19.48 -0.36
CA THR A 65 17.33 -19.22 -0.17
C THR A 65 17.85 -17.94 -0.84
N ALA A 66 16.95 -17.12 -1.41
CA ALA A 66 17.34 -15.86 -2.04
C ALA A 66 17.98 -14.90 -1.03
N GLU A 67 18.95 -14.13 -1.49
CA GLU A 67 19.61 -13.12 -0.67
C GLU A 67 18.67 -11.95 -0.37
N LEU A 68 18.55 -11.55 0.90
CA LEU A 68 17.63 -10.50 1.34
C LEU A 68 18.35 -9.19 1.62
N HIS A 69 18.01 -8.13 0.87
CA HIS A 69 18.56 -6.78 1.00
C HIS A 69 17.48 -5.83 1.55
N PHE A 70 17.65 -5.42 2.81
CA PHE A 70 16.75 -4.47 3.43
C PHE A 70 17.01 -3.04 2.95
N ALA A 71 16.03 -2.39 2.32
CA ALA A 71 16.08 -1.03 1.80
C ALA A 71 15.18 -0.04 2.55
N GLY A 72 14.57 -0.46 3.67
CA GLY A 72 13.69 0.37 4.49
C GLY A 72 14.42 1.27 5.49
N LYS A 73 13.65 2.07 6.24
CA LYS A 73 14.17 2.84 7.37
C LYS A 73 14.32 1.93 8.59
N ARG A 74 15.53 1.81 9.13
CA ARG A 74 15.74 1.24 10.47
C ARG A 74 15.94 2.37 11.46
N GLY A 75 15.22 2.32 12.58
CA GLY A 75 15.36 3.30 13.66
C GLY A 75 16.83 3.53 14.04
N GLY A 76 17.27 4.81 14.06
CA GLY A 76 18.62 5.19 14.46
C GLY A 76 19.72 5.08 13.40
N LYS A 77 19.46 4.56 12.18
CA LYS A 77 20.40 4.57 11.05
C LYS A 77 19.91 5.50 9.95
N PRO A 78 20.81 6.17 9.19
CA PRO A 78 20.42 6.91 7.99
C PRO A 78 19.59 5.98 7.08
N SER A 79 18.40 6.44 6.66
CA SER A 79 17.61 5.67 5.71
C SER A 79 18.35 5.61 4.39
N ALA A 80 18.29 4.46 3.70
CA ALA A 80 18.72 4.40 2.32
C ALA A 80 17.98 5.48 1.51
N THR A 81 18.72 6.28 0.76
CA THR A 81 18.08 7.25 -0.15
C THR A 81 17.50 6.50 -1.34
N GLN A 82 16.53 7.12 -2.05
CA GLN A 82 15.97 6.48 -3.24
C GLN A 82 17.03 6.21 -4.28
N GLU A 83 18.02 7.11 -4.40
CA GLU A 83 19.17 6.96 -5.30
C GLU A 83 20.01 5.73 -4.93
N SER A 84 20.27 5.51 -3.63
CA SER A 84 21.05 4.34 -3.18
C SER A 84 20.31 3.02 -3.39
N ILE A 85 18.99 3.01 -3.22
CA ILE A 85 18.16 1.83 -3.52
C ILE A 85 18.22 1.52 -5.01
N THR A 86 18.04 2.52 -5.86
CA THR A 86 18.06 2.36 -7.31
C THR A 86 19.46 1.91 -7.79
N ALA A 87 20.53 2.49 -7.23
CA ALA A 87 21.90 2.06 -7.55
C ALA A 87 22.13 0.58 -7.20
N MET A 88 21.65 0.13 -6.04
CA MET A 88 21.71 -1.28 -5.62
C MET A 88 20.98 -2.20 -6.61
N LEU A 89 19.75 -1.83 -7.05
CA LEU A 89 19.00 -2.62 -8.03
C LEU A 89 19.78 -2.78 -9.34
N ILE A 90 20.37 -1.69 -9.84
CA ILE A 90 21.18 -1.68 -11.08
C ILE A 90 22.44 -2.53 -10.91
N GLU A 91 23.14 -2.42 -9.78
CA GLU A 91 24.35 -3.20 -9.49
C GLU A 91 24.06 -4.70 -9.46
N LEU A 92 23.03 -5.12 -8.73
CA LEU A 92 22.61 -6.52 -8.65
C LEU A 92 22.23 -7.08 -10.03
N ALA A 93 21.47 -6.31 -10.82
CA ALA A 93 21.10 -6.72 -12.17
C ALA A 93 22.32 -6.86 -13.09
N ARG A 94 23.28 -5.90 -13.05
CA ARG A 94 24.52 -5.97 -13.83
C ARG A 94 25.41 -7.13 -13.42
N ALA A 95 25.30 -7.59 -12.17
CA ALA A 95 25.95 -8.82 -11.70
C ALA A 95 25.24 -10.10 -12.19
N GLY A 96 24.22 -9.98 -13.05
CA GLY A 96 23.49 -11.10 -13.63
C GLY A 96 22.44 -11.72 -12.70
N ARG A 97 22.08 -11.05 -11.60
CA ARG A 97 21.11 -11.58 -10.64
C ARG A 97 19.66 -11.36 -11.14
N ARG A 98 18.77 -12.30 -10.81
CA ARG A 98 17.32 -12.12 -10.92
C ARG A 98 16.84 -11.40 -9.66
N VAL A 99 16.50 -10.13 -9.79
CA VAL A 99 16.21 -9.24 -8.66
C VAL A 99 14.72 -9.03 -8.52
N VAL A 100 14.14 -9.36 -7.38
CA VAL A 100 12.81 -8.90 -7.01
C VAL A 100 12.94 -7.66 -6.12
N ARG A 101 12.45 -6.51 -6.58
CA ARG A 101 12.21 -5.35 -5.74
C ARG A 101 10.81 -5.47 -5.14
N LEU A 102 10.71 -5.88 -3.90
CA LEU A 102 9.45 -6.16 -3.22
C LEU A 102 8.98 -4.96 -2.39
N LYS A 103 7.78 -4.47 -2.66
CA LYS A 103 7.21 -3.25 -2.07
C LYS A 103 5.87 -3.54 -1.42
N GLY A 104 5.63 -3.00 -0.22
CA GLY A 104 4.33 -3.12 0.44
C GLY A 104 3.18 -2.59 -0.44
N GLY A 105 2.05 -3.27 -0.48
CA GLY A 105 0.92 -2.93 -1.34
C GLY A 105 1.20 -3.15 -2.83
N ASP A 106 1.05 -2.10 -3.62
CA ASP A 106 1.32 -2.06 -5.06
C ASP A 106 2.51 -1.13 -5.37
N PRO A 107 3.42 -1.49 -6.29
CA PRO A 107 4.61 -0.69 -6.60
C PRO A 107 4.30 0.72 -7.08
N PHE A 108 3.17 0.92 -7.75
CA PHE A 108 2.79 2.18 -8.40
C PHE A 108 1.78 3.02 -7.60
N VAL A 109 1.31 2.52 -6.44
CA VAL A 109 0.43 3.29 -5.55
C VAL A 109 1.24 3.82 -4.36
N PHE A 110 1.67 5.08 -4.44
CA PHE A 110 2.50 5.78 -3.45
C PHE A 110 3.78 5.05 -3.02
N GLY A 111 4.22 4.06 -3.84
CA GLY A 111 5.39 3.23 -3.58
C GLY A 111 6.68 3.70 -4.25
N ARG A 112 6.68 4.81 -5.00
CA ARG A 112 7.82 5.33 -5.79
C ARG A 112 8.36 4.34 -6.85
N GLY A 113 7.60 3.29 -7.19
CA GLY A 113 7.99 2.31 -8.21
C GLY A 113 8.20 2.92 -9.59
N GLY A 114 7.49 4.02 -9.91
CA GLY A 114 7.68 4.78 -11.14
C GLY A 114 9.08 5.40 -11.25
N GLU A 115 9.62 5.93 -10.15
CA GLU A 115 10.98 6.48 -10.10
C GLU A 115 12.03 5.37 -10.28
N GLU A 116 11.84 4.22 -9.61
CA GLU A 116 12.71 3.04 -9.74
C GLU A 116 12.68 2.51 -11.18
N ALA A 117 11.50 2.36 -11.78
CA ALA A 117 11.32 1.92 -13.17
C ALA A 117 12.00 2.85 -14.18
N ALA A 118 11.82 4.18 -14.02
CA ALA A 118 12.44 5.18 -14.88
C ALA A 118 13.98 5.12 -14.82
N ALA A 119 14.53 4.91 -13.62
CA ALA A 119 15.99 4.80 -13.46
C ALA A 119 16.54 3.49 -14.04
N LEU A 120 15.83 2.37 -13.90
CA LEU A 120 16.17 1.09 -14.54
C LEU A 120 16.18 1.21 -16.07
N ALA A 121 15.13 1.84 -16.64
CA ALA A 121 15.04 2.11 -18.07
C ALA A 121 16.23 2.95 -18.56
N LYS A 122 16.56 4.03 -17.84
CA LYS A 122 17.71 4.90 -18.15
C LYS A 122 19.04 4.15 -18.08
N ALA A 123 19.16 3.16 -17.19
CA ALA A 123 20.35 2.33 -17.04
C ALA A 123 20.43 1.16 -18.05
N GLY A 124 19.40 0.97 -18.89
CA GLY A 124 19.28 -0.14 -19.83
C GLY A 124 19.07 -1.50 -19.17
N ILE A 125 18.55 -1.52 -17.94
CA ILE A 125 18.25 -2.75 -17.19
C ILE A 125 16.84 -3.22 -17.57
N PRO A 126 16.66 -4.45 -18.05
CA PRO A 126 15.34 -5.03 -18.30
C PRO A 126 14.54 -5.17 -17.00
N PHE A 127 13.28 -4.73 -17.01
CA PHE A 127 12.43 -4.84 -15.84
C PHE A 127 10.98 -5.16 -16.18
N ARG A 128 10.23 -5.63 -15.19
CA ARG A 128 8.78 -5.78 -15.23
C ARG A 128 8.15 -5.19 -13.97
N ILE A 129 6.87 -4.82 -14.11
CA ILE A 129 6.04 -4.42 -12.98
C ILE A 129 5.04 -5.54 -12.71
N LEU A 130 5.08 -6.10 -11.51
CA LEU A 130 4.13 -7.08 -11.03
C LEU A 130 3.17 -6.39 -10.06
N PRO A 131 1.88 -6.23 -10.40
CA PRO A 131 0.95 -5.55 -9.54
C PRO A 131 0.77 -6.28 -8.21
N GLY A 132 0.44 -5.53 -7.18
CA GLY A 132 0.04 -6.04 -5.88
C GLY A 132 -1.31 -5.50 -5.44
N LEU A 133 -1.94 -6.17 -4.48
CA LEU A 133 -3.14 -5.64 -3.86
C LEU A 133 -2.76 -4.43 -2.99
N THR A 134 -3.15 -3.23 -3.41
CA THR A 134 -2.88 -2.02 -2.62
C THR A 134 -3.61 -2.07 -1.28
N SER A 135 -2.98 -1.54 -0.23
CA SER A 135 -3.50 -1.64 1.14
C SER A 135 -4.89 -1.03 1.31
N SER A 136 -5.24 0.01 0.54
CA SER A 136 -6.58 0.60 0.63
C SER A 136 -7.70 -0.39 0.28
N LEU A 137 -7.57 -1.12 -0.83
CA LEU A 137 -8.61 -2.06 -1.26
C LEU A 137 -8.75 -3.23 -0.28
N ALA A 138 -7.63 -3.75 0.21
CA ALA A 138 -7.64 -4.84 1.17
C ALA A 138 -8.18 -4.41 2.55
N ALA A 139 -7.74 -3.25 3.04
CA ALA A 139 -8.16 -2.72 4.32
C ALA A 139 -9.66 -2.38 4.36
N LEU A 140 -10.19 -1.80 3.29
CA LEU A 140 -11.62 -1.50 3.22
C LEU A 140 -12.45 -2.79 3.15
N ALA A 141 -11.98 -3.80 2.40
CA ALA A 141 -12.66 -5.09 2.34
C ALA A 141 -12.66 -5.80 3.70
N SER A 142 -11.54 -5.80 4.46
CA SER A 142 -11.50 -6.39 5.80
C SER A 142 -12.38 -5.65 6.80
N ALA A 143 -12.57 -4.34 6.61
CA ALA A 143 -13.41 -3.51 7.47
C ALA A 143 -14.90 -3.49 7.07
N HIS A 144 -15.32 -4.24 6.04
CA HIS A 144 -16.67 -4.19 5.47
C HIS A 144 -17.10 -2.79 4.99
N ILE A 145 -16.15 -2.00 4.51
CA ILE A 145 -16.39 -0.69 3.91
C ILE A 145 -16.26 -0.85 2.38
N PRO A 146 -17.33 -0.72 1.60
CA PRO A 146 -17.23 -0.77 0.14
C PRO A 146 -16.40 0.40 -0.37
N VAL A 147 -15.55 0.16 -1.36
CA VAL A 147 -14.78 1.24 -2.01
C VAL A 147 -15.70 2.15 -2.82
N THR A 148 -16.68 1.54 -3.49
CA THR A 148 -17.74 2.22 -4.25
C THR A 148 -19.08 1.52 -4.02
N MET A 149 -20.16 2.29 -4.01
CA MET A 149 -21.51 1.74 -3.90
C MET A 149 -22.50 2.61 -4.65
N ARG A 150 -23.35 1.98 -5.49
CA ARG A 150 -24.38 2.69 -6.25
C ARG A 150 -25.32 3.45 -5.30
N GLY A 151 -25.52 4.74 -5.56
CA GLY A 151 -26.35 5.63 -4.76
C GLY A 151 -25.59 6.35 -3.63
N ILE A 152 -24.34 5.92 -3.30
CA ILE A 152 -23.50 6.55 -2.28
C ILE A 152 -22.24 7.16 -2.89
N SER A 153 -21.50 6.38 -3.69
CA SER A 153 -20.28 6.87 -4.32
C SER A 153 -20.11 6.31 -5.73
N ARG A 154 -19.58 7.11 -6.64
CA ARG A 154 -19.33 6.77 -8.05
C ARG A 154 -17.85 6.78 -8.39
N SER A 155 -17.05 7.42 -7.57
CA SER A 155 -15.60 7.52 -7.69
C SER A 155 -14.94 7.45 -6.33
N ILE A 156 -13.62 7.35 -6.31
CA ILE A 156 -12.80 7.46 -5.11
C ILE A 156 -11.58 8.30 -5.42
N THR A 157 -11.08 9.01 -4.42
CA THR A 157 -9.78 9.67 -4.49
C THR A 157 -8.79 8.91 -3.62
N LEU A 158 -7.67 8.48 -4.20
CA LEU A 158 -6.51 8.01 -3.44
C LEU A 158 -5.55 9.19 -3.29
N ALA A 159 -5.27 9.59 -2.07
CA ALA A 159 -4.45 10.74 -1.73
C ALA A 159 -3.30 10.35 -0.79
N THR A 160 -2.23 11.15 -0.77
CA THR A 160 -1.18 11.05 0.24
C THR A 160 -1.22 12.27 1.15
N GLY A 161 -1.17 12.04 2.47
CA GLY A 161 -1.25 13.10 3.46
C GLY A 161 0.11 13.58 4.00
N HIS A 162 1.24 13.10 3.44
CA HIS A 162 2.55 13.39 4.02
C HIS A 162 2.98 14.86 3.88
N ALA A 163 2.39 15.60 2.93
CA ALA A 163 2.69 17.02 2.66
C ALA A 163 1.57 17.97 3.14
N ALA A 164 0.55 17.45 3.87
CA ALA A 164 -0.60 18.26 4.28
C ALA A 164 -0.16 19.53 5.04
N GLY A 165 -0.73 20.67 4.63
CA GLY A 165 -0.39 21.97 5.18
C GLY A 165 0.87 22.63 4.63
N THR A 166 1.55 22.04 3.64
CA THR A 166 2.74 22.61 2.99
C THR A 166 2.39 23.21 1.61
N PRO A 167 3.28 24.04 0.99
CA PRO A 167 3.06 24.59 -0.36
C PRO A 167 2.92 23.51 -1.46
N ASP A 168 3.46 22.31 -1.25
CA ASP A 168 3.40 21.19 -2.20
C ASP A 168 2.23 20.25 -1.93
N ASP A 169 1.27 20.66 -1.11
CA ASP A 169 0.12 19.87 -0.70
C ASP A 169 -0.96 19.80 -1.78
N LEU A 170 -1.85 18.80 -1.60
CA LEU A 170 -3.08 18.69 -2.36
C LEU A 170 -4.07 19.81 -1.96
N ASP A 171 -4.89 20.26 -2.90
CA ASP A 171 -6.03 21.14 -2.57
C ASP A 171 -7.15 20.31 -1.92
N TRP A 172 -7.02 20.07 -0.60
CA TRP A 172 -8.00 19.34 0.21
C TRP A 172 -9.39 19.99 0.16
N ARG A 173 -9.45 21.34 0.07
CA ARG A 173 -10.73 22.05 -0.07
C ARG A 173 -11.39 21.76 -1.42
N ALA A 174 -10.61 21.60 -2.48
CA ALA A 174 -11.16 21.18 -3.78
C ALA A 174 -11.64 19.74 -3.73
N LEU A 175 -10.89 18.83 -3.09
CA LEU A 175 -11.30 17.43 -2.92
C LEU A 175 -12.61 17.32 -2.13
N ALA A 176 -12.79 18.13 -1.08
CA ALA A 176 -14.05 18.18 -0.33
C ALA A 176 -15.25 18.52 -1.20
N ARG A 177 -15.09 19.45 -2.16
CA ARG A 177 -16.17 19.85 -3.09
C ARG A 177 -16.57 18.78 -4.10
N VAL A 178 -15.71 17.78 -4.34
CA VAL A 178 -16.05 16.65 -5.21
C VAL A 178 -17.15 15.80 -4.58
N GLY A 179 -17.20 15.70 -3.25
CA GLY A 179 -18.23 14.98 -2.52
C GLY A 179 -18.15 13.45 -2.61
N GLU A 180 -17.02 12.91 -3.05
CA GLU A 180 -16.76 11.47 -3.18
C GLU A 180 -15.78 11.01 -2.11
N PRO A 181 -15.74 9.72 -1.74
CA PRO A 181 -14.85 9.21 -0.71
C PRO A 181 -13.37 9.49 -0.99
N ILE A 182 -12.64 9.86 0.06
CA ILE A 182 -11.21 10.11 0.03
C ILE A 182 -10.51 9.07 0.89
N ILE A 183 -9.53 8.37 0.31
CA ILE A 183 -8.68 7.41 1.01
C ILE A 183 -7.28 8.00 1.11
N VAL A 184 -6.80 8.23 2.34
CA VAL A 184 -5.55 8.92 2.58
C VAL A 184 -4.48 7.95 3.08
N TYR A 185 -3.41 7.86 2.32
CA TYR A 185 -2.17 7.18 2.71
C TYR A 185 -1.24 8.13 3.44
N MET A 186 -0.46 7.62 4.40
CA MET A 186 0.58 8.38 5.11
C MET A 186 0.08 9.68 5.78
N GLY A 187 -1.24 9.77 6.04
CA GLY A 187 -1.89 10.97 6.57
C GLY A 187 -2.07 11.01 8.08
N LEU A 188 -1.76 9.93 8.81
CA LEU A 188 -2.15 9.81 10.24
C LEU A 188 -1.62 10.96 11.11
N LYS A 189 -0.37 11.39 10.88
CA LYS A 189 0.23 12.52 11.62
C LYS A 189 -0.38 13.87 11.27
N MET A 190 -1.02 13.96 10.12
CA MET A 190 -1.60 15.19 9.58
C MET A 190 -3.13 15.14 9.60
N ILE A 191 -3.72 14.15 10.28
CA ILE A 191 -5.15 13.91 10.25
C ILE A 191 -5.96 15.14 10.70
N GLY A 192 -5.51 15.87 11.72
CA GLY A 192 -6.14 17.11 12.19
C GLY A 192 -6.13 18.20 11.12
N GLU A 193 -5.00 18.43 10.48
CA GLU A 193 -4.88 19.43 9.41
C GLU A 193 -5.69 19.06 8.17
N ILE A 194 -5.65 17.78 7.75
CA ILE A 194 -6.46 17.26 6.65
C ILE A 194 -7.96 17.44 6.95
N SER A 195 -8.40 17.05 8.15
CA SER A 195 -9.81 17.21 8.58
C SER A 195 -10.25 18.66 8.57
N ARG A 196 -9.43 19.56 9.09
CA ARG A 196 -9.70 21.01 9.09
C ARG A 196 -9.86 21.55 7.67
N LEU A 197 -8.94 21.23 6.77
CA LEU A 197 -8.97 21.69 5.37
C LEU A 197 -10.18 21.12 4.59
N LEU A 198 -10.55 19.87 4.85
CA LEU A 198 -11.73 19.25 4.26
C LEU A 198 -13.03 19.92 4.75
N MET A 199 -13.15 20.22 6.03
CA MET A 199 -14.29 20.96 6.59
C MET A 199 -14.37 22.39 6.04
N GLU A 200 -13.24 23.08 5.91
CA GLU A 200 -13.19 24.40 5.24
C GLU A 200 -13.61 24.32 3.76
N GLY A 201 -13.39 23.20 3.11
CA GLY A 201 -13.82 22.91 1.74
C GLY A 201 -15.31 22.58 1.61
N GLY A 202 -16.02 22.37 2.73
CA GLY A 202 -17.47 22.14 2.76
C GLY A 202 -17.91 20.76 3.21
N LEU A 203 -17.01 19.84 3.61
CA LEU A 203 -17.44 18.59 4.23
C LEU A 203 -18.03 18.87 5.62
N SER A 204 -19.09 18.14 5.95
CA SER A 204 -19.73 18.22 7.28
C SER A 204 -18.73 17.79 8.37
N PRO A 205 -18.70 18.46 9.54
CA PRO A 205 -18.00 17.96 10.72
C PRO A 205 -18.38 16.52 11.12
N GLU A 206 -19.62 16.12 10.80
CA GLU A 206 -20.17 14.79 11.09
C GLU A 206 -19.84 13.75 10.01
N THR A 207 -19.08 14.12 8.94
CA THR A 207 -18.71 13.19 7.89
C THR A 207 -18.04 11.94 8.49
N PRO A 208 -18.56 10.73 8.23
CA PRO A 208 -18.00 9.50 8.75
C PRO A 208 -16.57 9.31 8.28
N THR A 209 -15.69 8.99 9.23
CA THR A 209 -14.26 8.82 8.98
C THR A 209 -13.78 7.55 9.67
N ALA A 210 -13.12 6.66 8.92
CA ALA A 210 -12.51 5.45 9.45
C ALA A 210 -10.99 5.55 9.42
N VAL A 211 -10.32 5.04 10.46
CA VAL A 211 -8.86 4.85 10.49
C VAL A 211 -8.57 3.37 10.66
N LEU A 212 -7.85 2.80 9.69
CA LEU A 212 -7.49 1.39 9.65
C LEU A 212 -5.98 1.27 9.88
N MET A 213 -5.60 0.82 11.07
CA MET A 213 -4.21 0.60 11.48
C MET A 213 -3.81 -0.85 11.21
N SER A 214 -2.63 -1.07 10.66
CA SER A 214 -2.03 -2.40 10.42
C SER A 214 -2.99 -3.38 9.74
N ALA A 215 -3.82 -2.90 8.81
CA ALA A 215 -4.86 -3.68 8.16
C ALA A 215 -4.31 -4.99 7.56
N THR A 216 -5.10 -6.07 7.67
CA THR A 216 -4.78 -7.42 7.21
C THR A 216 -3.67 -8.14 7.99
N THR A 217 -3.21 -7.58 9.08
CA THR A 217 -2.24 -8.20 10.00
C THR A 217 -2.92 -8.60 11.34
N PRO A 218 -2.26 -9.39 12.21
CA PRO A 218 -2.80 -9.68 13.54
C PRO A 218 -3.01 -8.44 14.43
N ASP A 219 -2.32 -7.33 14.13
CA ASP A 219 -2.41 -6.08 14.87
C ASP A 219 -3.42 -5.10 14.25
N GLU A 220 -4.32 -5.60 13.39
CA GLU A 220 -5.35 -4.79 12.74
C GLU A 220 -6.27 -4.15 13.78
N ARG A 221 -6.42 -2.83 13.67
CA ARG A 221 -7.38 -2.06 14.47
C ARG A 221 -8.15 -1.10 13.59
N LEU A 222 -9.42 -0.93 13.90
CA LEU A 222 -10.33 0.00 13.24
C LEU A 222 -10.88 1.00 14.25
N LEU A 223 -10.88 2.27 13.86
CA LEU A 223 -11.58 3.36 14.52
C LEU A 223 -12.57 3.96 13.53
N VAL A 224 -13.79 4.23 13.97
CA VAL A 224 -14.76 5.04 13.22
C VAL A 224 -15.18 6.23 14.11
N ALA A 225 -15.13 7.43 13.56
CA ALA A 225 -15.48 8.68 14.24
C ALA A 225 -16.01 9.71 13.23
N ALA A 226 -16.53 10.83 13.72
CA ALA A 226 -16.82 11.98 12.89
C ALA A 226 -15.54 12.70 12.46
N LEU A 227 -15.53 13.33 11.30
CA LEU A 227 -14.38 14.07 10.76
C LEU A 227 -13.82 15.11 11.77
N ALA A 228 -14.71 15.79 12.49
CA ALA A 228 -14.32 16.79 13.50
C ALA A 228 -13.62 16.21 14.73
N THR A 229 -13.86 14.93 15.05
CA THR A 229 -13.38 14.31 16.30
C THR A 229 -12.31 13.25 16.07
N VAL A 230 -12.07 12.83 14.82
CA VAL A 230 -11.21 11.70 14.49
C VAL A 230 -9.78 11.88 14.99
N GLU A 231 -9.22 13.11 14.98
CA GLU A 231 -7.87 13.36 15.50
C GLU A 231 -7.78 13.06 17.01
N ALA A 232 -8.72 13.57 17.79
CA ALA A 232 -8.77 13.34 19.23
C ALA A 232 -8.92 11.84 19.56
N GLU A 233 -9.76 11.14 18.78
CA GLU A 233 -9.97 9.70 18.95
C GLU A 233 -8.73 8.88 18.58
N VAL A 234 -8.01 9.24 17.51
CA VAL A 234 -6.72 8.64 17.12
C VAL A 234 -5.69 8.77 18.25
N GLN A 235 -5.60 9.97 18.85
CA GLN A 235 -4.68 10.23 19.97
C GLN A 235 -5.10 9.45 21.23
N ARG A 236 -6.39 9.50 21.59
CA ARG A 236 -6.93 8.84 22.78
C ARG A 236 -6.74 7.31 22.76
N GLN A 237 -6.77 6.71 21.57
CA GLN A 237 -6.69 5.26 21.39
C GLN A 237 -5.31 4.79 20.90
N ASP A 238 -4.29 5.66 20.88
CA ASP A 238 -2.92 5.33 20.45
C ASP A 238 -2.84 4.64 19.07
N PHE A 239 -3.55 5.18 18.07
CA PHE A 239 -3.41 4.71 16.70
C PHE A 239 -2.06 5.15 16.13
N ALA A 240 -1.36 4.22 15.48
CA ALA A 240 -0.02 4.42 14.94
C ALA A 240 0.08 4.02 13.46
N ALA A 241 1.15 4.44 12.80
CA ALA A 241 1.47 3.98 11.45
C ALA A 241 2.00 2.52 11.47
N PRO A 242 1.71 1.71 10.44
CA PRO A 242 1.01 2.10 9.20
C PRO A 242 -0.49 2.19 9.37
N ALA A 243 -1.11 3.24 8.82
CA ALA A 243 -2.54 3.41 8.86
C ALA A 243 -3.08 4.07 7.58
N LEU A 244 -4.33 3.77 7.26
CA LEU A 244 -5.12 4.41 6.21
C LEU A 244 -6.25 5.20 6.85
N ILE A 245 -6.64 6.31 6.23
CA ILE A 245 -7.80 7.10 6.62
C ILE A 245 -8.81 7.05 5.47
N VAL A 246 -10.06 6.80 5.77
CA VAL A 246 -11.16 6.76 4.80
C VAL A 246 -12.21 7.78 5.23
N ILE A 247 -12.53 8.74 4.38
CA ILE A 247 -13.41 9.86 4.70
C ILE A 247 -14.57 9.87 3.71
N GLY A 248 -15.80 9.89 4.21
CA GLY A 248 -17.01 9.96 3.38
C GLY A 248 -18.11 9.03 3.86
N ASP A 249 -19.33 9.26 3.35
CA ASP A 249 -20.55 8.54 3.74
C ASP A 249 -20.47 7.02 3.53
N ILE A 250 -19.58 6.57 2.65
CA ILE A 250 -19.35 5.15 2.39
C ILE A 250 -18.92 4.37 3.65
N VAL A 251 -18.30 5.05 4.62
CA VAL A 251 -17.87 4.46 5.89
C VAL A 251 -19.07 3.94 6.69
N SER A 252 -20.23 4.62 6.63
CA SER A 252 -21.46 4.21 7.33
C SER A 252 -22.02 2.88 6.82
N MET A 253 -21.63 2.45 5.61
CA MET A 253 -22.08 1.15 5.09
C MET A 253 -21.52 -0.04 5.87
N ARG A 254 -20.45 0.18 6.62
CA ARG A 254 -19.91 -0.84 7.53
C ARG A 254 -20.97 -1.37 8.50
N ASP A 255 -21.72 -0.48 9.13
CA ASP A 255 -22.71 -0.89 10.14
C ASP A 255 -23.84 -1.70 9.50
N VAL A 256 -24.23 -1.36 8.26
CA VAL A 256 -25.22 -2.09 7.49
C VAL A 256 -24.74 -3.48 7.12
N LEU A 257 -23.49 -3.60 6.66
CA LEU A 257 -22.91 -4.85 6.19
C LEU A 257 -22.50 -5.77 7.35
N HIS A 258 -22.05 -5.19 8.46
CA HIS A 258 -21.61 -5.96 9.64
C HIS A 258 -22.80 -6.54 10.43
N ALA A 259 -23.95 -5.89 10.40
CA ALA A 259 -25.17 -6.40 11.03
C ALA A 259 -25.69 -7.72 10.41
N GLY A 260 -25.18 -8.10 9.23
CA GLY A 260 -25.47 -9.38 8.57
C GLY A 260 -24.61 -10.56 9.03
N ASP A 261 -23.49 -10.29 9.70
CA ASP A 261 -22.63 -11.31 10.30
C ASP A 261 -23.21 -11.63 11.71
N GLY A 262 -24.29 -12.40 11.75
CA GLY A 262 -24.82 -12.93 13.01
C GLY A 262 -23.77 -13.79 13.74
N PRO A 263 -23.93 -14.02 15.07
CA PRO A 263 -22.96 -14.71 15.90
C PRO A 263 -22.66 -16.12 15.46
#